data_5b56847ac75fcfecf2e7f286d9056377
#
_entry.id   5b56847ac75fcfecf2e7f286d9056377
#
_cell.length_a   1.000
_cell.length_b   1.000
_cell.length_c   1.000
_cell.angle_alpha   90.00
_cell.angle_beta   90.00
_cell.angle_gamma   90.00
#
_symmetry.space_group_name_H-M   'P 1'
#
loop_
_entity.id
_entity.type
_entity.pdbx_description
1 polymer ?
#
loop_
_entity_poly.entity_id
_entity_poly.type
_entity_poly.pdbx_seq_one_letter_code
_entity_poly.pdbx_strand_id
1 'polypeptide(L)'
;MTITYNETFKQLQTEYSLPEDFSFSFGLPAEVQSILDDQILITELGVTLKSFNRLYKANQNWENQSIIEDSENHFHVDWHIVPADNKKAFMLGIKALTLLADKFQKEEIKGIRFWYSFQTPELGQLWAKQNNLEEEDEEHFISDRLSFYKLRPGENVISTNESENKFWAILLTDI
;
A
#
# COMPACT_ATOMS: atom_id res chain seq x y z
N MET A 1 5.86 -4.40 15.77
CA MET A 1 5.03 -4.30 14.56
C MET A 1 3.60 -4.69 14.90
N THR A 2 2.63 -3.81 14.62
CA THR A 2 1.20 -4.07 14.84
C THR A 2 0.53 -4.15 13.47
N ILE A 3 -0.18 -5.25 13.20
CA ILE A 3 -0.87 -5.49 11.93
C ILE A 3 -2.37 -5.34 12.14
N THR A 4 -3.03 -4.59 11.26
CA THR A 4 -4.48 -4.38 11.26
C THR A 4 -4.99 -4.47 9.83
N TYR A 5 -6.15 -5.07 9.61
CA TYR A 5 -6.77 -5.18 8.29
C TYR A 5 -8.30 -5.10 8.37
N ASN A 6 -8.94 -4.77 7.25
CA ASN A 6 -10.39 -4.73 7.14
C ASN A 6 -10.99 -6.10 6.76
N GLU A 7 -12.32 -6.22 6.79
CA GLU A 7 -13.02 -7.47 6.47
C GLU A 7 -12.84 -7.90 5.01
N THR A 8 -12.78 -6.96 4.06
CA THR A 8 -12.51 -7.26 2.64
C THR A 8 -11.15 -7.94 2.47
N PHE A 9 -10.12 -7.47 3.20
CA PHE A 9 -8.81 -8.14 3.21
C PHE A 9 -8.91 -9.57 3.73
N LYS A 10 -9.64 -9.78 4.83
CA LYS A 10 -9.82 -11.10 5.44
C LYS A 10 -10.58 -12.07 4.53
N GLN A 11 -11.57 -11.57 3.78
CA GLN A 11 -12.28 -12.35 2.76
C GLN A 11 -11.33 -12.82 1.66
N LEU A 12 -10.51 -11.92 1.08
CA LEU A 12 -9.52 -12.28 0.08
C LEU A 12 -8.43 -13.21 0.63
N GLN A 13 -7.99 -13.00 1.87
CA GLN A 13 -7.05 -13.90 2.53
C GLN A 13 -7.60 -15.33 2.61
N THR A 14 -8.88 -15.47 2.96
CA THR A 14 -9.56 -16.77 3.03
C THR A 14 -9.75 -17.37 1.65
N GLU A 15 -10.26 -16.60 0.68
CA GLU A 15 -10.49 -17.01 -0.71
C GLU A 15 -9.22 -17.53 -1.37
N TYR A 16 -8.12 -16.81 -1.18
CA TYR A 16 -6.82 -17.19 -1.75
C TYR A 16 -6.05 -18.20 -0.90
N SER A 17 -6.59 -18.61 0.24
CA SER A 17 -5.96 -19.55 1.18
C SER A 17 -4.56 -19.10 1.60
N LEU A 18 -4.43 -17.85 2.02
CA LEU A 18 -3.14 -17.28 2.41
C LEU A 18 -2.77 -17.66 3.85
N PRO A 19 -1.47 -17.82 4.17
CA PRO A 19 -1.01 -18.06 5.53
C PRO A 19 -1.30 -16.86 6.44
N GLU A 20 -1.68 -17.15 7.70
CA GLU A 20 -2.00 -16.11 8.70
C GLU A 20 -0.77 -15.26 9.08
N ASP A 21 0.42 -15.82 8.99
CA ASP A 21 1.69 -15.16 9.30
C ASP A 21 2.29 -14.40 8.11
N PHE A 22 1.59 -14.38 6.97
CA PHE A 22 2.03 -13.74 5.72
C PHE A 22 3.42 -14.18 5.24
N SER A 23 3.81 -15.42 5.57
CA SER A 23 5.07 -16.00 5.12
C SER A 23 4.94 -16.55 3.69
N PHE A 24 5.73 -15.99 2.77
CA PHE A 24 5.72 -16.39 1.37
C PHE A 24 7.12 -16.77 0.88
N SER A 25 7.25 -17.95 0.24
CA SER A 25 8.53 -18.50 -0.23
C SER A 25 8.98 -18.00 -1.61
N PHE A 26 8.11 -17.32 -2.38
CA PHE A 26 8.44 -16.81 -3.72
C PHE A 26 9.21 -15.48 -3.65
N GLY A 27 9.97 -15.17 -4.73
CA GLY A 27 10.69 -13.90 -4.89
C GLY A 27 9.77 -12.74 -5.30
N LEU A 28 10.26 -11.52 -5.14
CA LEU A 28 9.63 -10.32 -5.68
C LEU A 28 10.11 -10.07 -7.12
N PRO A 29 9.33 -9.36 -7.96
CA PRO A 29 9.82 -8.79 -9.21
C PRO A 29 11.06 -7.91 -8.96
N ALA A 30 11.99 -7.89 -9.93
CA ALA A 30 13.26 -7.17 -9.76
C ALA A 30 13.06 -5.67 -9.51
N GLU A 31 12.06 -5.06 -10.14
CA GLU A 31 11.69 -3.67 -9.98
C GLU A 31 11.19 -3.37 -8.57
N VAL A 32 10.31 -4.23 -8.03
CA VAL A 32 9.82 -4.12 -6.65
C VAL A 32 10.95 -4.33 -5.66
N GLN A 33 11.81 -5.33 -5.90
CA GLN A 33 12.99 -5.58 -5.06
C GLN A 33 13.92 -4.36 -5.05
N SER A 34 14.13 -3.71 -6.21
CA SER A 34 14.95 -2.49 -6.31
C SER A 34 14.41 -1.34 -5.46
N ILE A 35 13.06 -1.18 -5.38
CA ILE A 35 12.43 -0.20 -4.48
C ILE A 35 12.69 -0.56 -3.01
N LEU A 36 12.57 -1.83 -2.64
CA LEU A 36 12.82 -2.28 -1.28
C LEU A 36 14.29 -2.15 -0.87
N ASP A 37 15.22 -2.28 -1.82
CA ASP A 37 16.67 -2.15 -1.57
C ASP A 37 17.14 -0.69 -1.54
N ASP A 38 16.27 0.26 -1.91
CA ASP A 38 16.61 1.67 -1.98
C ASP A 38 16.90 2.27 -0.59
N GLN A 39 17.74 3.30 -0.55
CA GLN A 39 18.13 3.97 0.68
C GLN A 39 16.96 4.73 1.31
N ILE A 40 16.75 4.54 2.62
CA ILE A 40 15.80 5.35 3.38
C ILE A 40 16.43 6.72 3.65
N LEU A 41 15.67 7.78 3.40
CA LEU A 41 16.05 9.16 3.70
C LEU A 41 15.13 9.71 4.78
N ILE A 42 15.73 10.27 5.84
CA ILE A 42 15.01 11.03 6.87
C ILE A 42 15.27 12.51 6.58
N THR A 43 14.22 13.28 6.38
CA THR A 43 14.29 14.70 6.07
C THR A 43 13.51 15.50 7.12
N GLU A 44 13.61 16.83 7.09
CA GLU A 44 12.80 17.71 7.96
C GLU A 44 11.30 17.55 7.68
N LEU A 45 10.93 17.18 6.44
CA LEU A 45 9.54 16.99 6.01
C LEU A 45 9.01 15.59 6.35
N GLY A 46 9.85 14.60 6.58
CA GLY A 46 9.43 13.24 6.92
C GLY A 46 10.41 12.16 6.45
N VAL A 47 9.88 10.98 6.15
CA VAL A 47 10.64 9.80 5.75
C VAL A 47 10.27 9.40 4.33
N THR A 48 11.26 9.09 3.49
CA THR A 48 11.06 8.67 2.09
C THR A 48 12.15 7.69 1.65
N LEU A 49 11.97 7.09 0.49
CA LEU A 49 13.03 6.37 -0.23
C LEU A 49 13.76 7.35 -1.16
N LYS A 50 15.05 7.12 -1.39
CA LYS A 50 15.89 7.98 -2.22
C LYS A 50 15.33 8.15 -3.64
N SER A 51 14.80 7.10 -4.24
CA SER A 51 14.19 7.14 -5.57
C SER A 51 12.91 7.99 -5.62
N PHE A 52 12.19 8.13 -4.50
CA PHE A 52 10.95 8.91 -4.37
C PHE A 52 11.19 10.40 -4.04
N ASN A 53 12.40 10.77 -3.63
CA ASN A 53 12.73 12.12 -3.15
C ASN A 53 12.63 13.25 -4.21
N ARG A 54 12.16 12.96 -5.42
CA ARG A 54 12.06 13.98 -6.51
C ARG A 54 10.97 15.01 -6.26
N LEU A 55 9.96 14.67 -5.50
CA LEU A 55 8.72 15.45 -5.36
C LEU A 55 8.64 16.25 -4.05
N TYR A 56 9.43 15.90 -3.04
CA TYR A 56 9.51 16.63 -1.76
C TYR A 56 9.82 18.14 -1.90
N LYS A 57 10.31 18.57 -3.04
CA LYS A 57 10.67 19.97 -3.30
C LYS A 57 9.51 20.82 -3.85
N ALA A 58 8.41 20.20 -4.29
CA ALA A 58 7.43 20.88 -5.13
C ALA A 58 6.20 21.43 -4.36
N ASN A 59 5.84 20.92 -3.19
CA ASN A 59 4.56 21.22 -2.55
C ASN A 59 4.69 21.61 -1.07
N GLN A 60 5.04 22.86 -0.80
CA GLN A 60 5.12 23.40 0.57
C GLN A 60 3.79 23.88 1.18
N ASN A 61 2.66 23.77 0.47
CA ASN A 61 1.38 24.38 0.86
C ASN A 61 0.31 23.38 1.34
N TRP A 62 0.67 22.14 1.68
CA TRP A 62 -0.29 21.17 2.19
C TRP A 62 -0.41 21.26 3.71
N GLU A 63 -1.65 21.30 4.21
CA GLU A 63 -1.93 21.39 5.65
C GLU A 63 -1.60 20.09 6.41
N ASN A 64 -1.54 18.94 5.72
CA ASN A 64 -1.32 17.62 6.30
C ASN A 64 -0.06 16.97 5.72
N GLN A 65 1.00 16.92 6.52
CA GLN A 65 2.28 16.36 6.12
C GLN A 65 2.23 14.86 5.82
N SER A 66 1.39 14.10 6.53
CA SER A 66 1.22 12.67 6.29
C SER A 66 0.59 12.37 4.93
N ILE A 67 -0.30 13.24 4.43
CA ILE A 67 -0.87 13.12 3.07
C ILE A 67 0.21 13.33 2.02
N ILE A 68 1.12 14.30 2.21
CA ILE A 68 2.25 14.52 1.29
C ILE A 68 3.15 13.29 1.26
N GLU A 69 3.55 12.79 2.43
CA GLU A 69 4.39 11.58 2.51
C GLU A 69 3.72 10.38 1.85
N ASP A 70 2.43 10.16 2.09
CA ASP A 70 1.67 9.10 1.48
C ASP A 70 1.61 9.22 -0.05
N SER A 71 1.36 10.44 -0.55
CA SER A 71 1.33 10.73 -1.99
C SER A 71 2.67 10.48 -2.66
N GLU A 72 3.78 10.80 -1.99
CA GLU A 72 5.13 10.68 -2.53
C GLU A 72 5.71 9.26 -2.39
N ASN A 73 5.35 8.55 -1.32
CA ASN A 73 5.90 7.26 -0.93
C ASN A 73 5.04 6.08 -1.40
N HIS A 74 4.41 6.18 -2.57
CA HIS A 74 3.59 5.07 -3.05
C HIS A 74 4.17 4.42 -4.32
N PHE A 75 3.84 3.15 -4.49
CA PHE A 75 4.10 2.40 -5.70
C PHE A 75 3.07 1.27 -5.89
N HIS A 76 3.01 0.73 -7.08
CA HIS A 76 2.09 -0.30 -7.50
C HIS A 76 2.86 -1.59 -7.80
N VAL A 77 2.48 -2.69 -7.16
CA VAL A 77 3.13 -3.99 -7.34
C VAL A 77 2.54 -4.73 -8.54
N ASP A 78 1.25 -4.57 -8.78
CA ASP A 78 0.51 -5.19 -9.90
C ASP A 78 1.08 -4.81 -11.27
N TRP A 79 1.63 -3.60 -11.43
CA TRP A 79 2.27 -3.15 -12.68
C TRP A 79 3.46 -4.01 -13.12
N HIS A 80 4.03 -4.76 -12.20
CA HIS A 80 5.21 -5.62 -12.42
C HIS A 80 4.85 -7.10 -12.59
N ILE A 81 3.56 -7.42 -12.76
CA ILE A 81 3.07 -8.80 -12.88
C ILE A 81 2.49 -9.03 -14.26
N VAL A 82 3.17 -9.85 -15.05
CA VAL A 82 2.74 -10.22 -16.39
C VAL A 82 2.78 -11.76 -16.54
N PRO A 83 1.69 -12.42 -16.96
CA PRO A 83 0.33 -11.87 -17.13
C PRO A 83 -0.32 -11.48 -15.81
N ALA A 84 -1.36 -10.65 -15.87
CA ALA A 84 -2.11 -10.22 -14.70
C ALA A 84 -2.67 -11.42 -13.92
N ASP A 85 -2.39 -11.45 -12.62
CA ASP A 85 -2.83 -12.50 -11.69
C ASP A 85 -3.15 -11.84 -10.35
N ASN A 86 -4.45 -11.70 -10.06
CA ASN A 86 -4.93 -11.00 -8.87
C ASN A 86 -4.43 -11.63 -7.56
N LYS A 87 -4.44 -12.95 -7.46
CA LYS A 87 -3.93 -13.65 -6.27
C LYS A 87 -2.44 -13.37 -6.09
N LYS A 88 -1.66 -13.47 -7.16
CA LYS A 88 -0.22 -13.21 -7.13
C LYS A 88 0.06 -11.75 -6.79
N ALA A 89 -0.68 -10.79 -7.37
CA ALA A 89 -0.55 -9.37 -7.06
C ALA A 89 -0.82 -9.11 -5.57
N PHE A 90 -1.93 -9.63 -5.06
CA PHE A 90 -2.29 -9.50 -3.64
C PHE A 90 -1.20 -10.04 -2.71
N MET A 91 -0.70 -11.25 -2.98
CA MET A 91 0.38 -11.88 -2.18
C MET A 91 1.69 -11.10 -2.26
N LEU A 92 2.06 -10.61 -3.45
CA LEU A 92 3.29 -9.83 -3.65
C LEU A 92 3.22 -8.49 -2.93
N GLY A 93 2.07 -7.80 -2.96
CA GLY A 93 1.88 -6.54 -2.24
C GLY A 93 2.01 -6.71 -0.73
N ILE A 94 1.38 -7.75 -0.16
CA ILE A 94 1.55 -8.10 1.27
C ILE A 94 3.02 -8.36 1.60
N LYS A 95 3.70 -9.17 0.77
CA LYS A 95 5.13 -9.47 0.97
C LYS A 95 6.00 -8.23 0.89
N ALA A 96 5.77 -7.36 -0.10
CA ALA A 96 6.51 -6.12 -0.25
C ALA A 96 6.32 -5.20 0.95
N LEU A 97 5.07 -5.03 1.44
CA LEU A 97 4.78 -4.25 2.64
C LEU A 97 5.52 -4.78 3.87
N THR A 98 5.47 -6.09 4.10
CA THR A 98 6.13 -6.71 5.26
C THR A 98 7.64 -6.51 5.21
N LEU A 99 8.27 -6.76 4.05
CA LEU A 99 9.72 -6.58 3.88
C LEU A 99 10.15 -5.11 4.02
N LEU A 100 9.33 -4.16 3.54
CA LEU A 100 9.61 -2.74 3.70
C LEU A 100 9.52 -2.32 5.17
N ALA A 101 8.49 -2.76 5.90
CA ALA A 101 8.36 -2.51 7.33
C ALA A 101 9.53 -3.12 8.14
N ASP A 102 9.92 -4.35 7.83
CA ASP A 102 11.07 -5.02 8.44
C ASP A 102 12.39 -4.27 8.20
N LYS A 103 12.57 -3.71 6.99
CA LYS A 103 13.74 -2.89 6.67
C LYS A 103 13.81 -1.65 7.55
N PHE A 104 12.71 -0.89 7.68
CA PHE A 104 12.66 0.29 8.54
C PHE A 104 12.88 -0.07 10.01
N GLN A 105 12.34 -1.20 10.45
CA GLN A 105 12.55 -1.69 11.81
C GLN A 105 14.03 -2.05 12.09
N LYS A 106 14.72 -2.67 11.12
CA LYS A 106 16.16 -2.98 11.20
C LYS A 106 17.03 -1.72 11.26
N GLU A 107 16.60 -0.64 10.62
CA GLU A 107 17.25 0.67 10.68
C GLU A 107 16.81 1.50 11.90
N GLU A 108 16.05 0.90 12.84
CA GLU A 108 15.56 1.51 14.08
C GLU A 108 14.64 2.74 13.87
N ILE A 109 14.06 2.88 12.69
CA ILE A 109 13.10 3.95 12.36
C ILE A 109 11.73 3.55 12.90
N LYS A 110 11.11 4.45 13.66
CA LYS A 110 9.84 4.21 14.39
C LYS A 110 8.79 5.26 14.06
N GLY A 111 7.54 4.94 14.38
CA GLY A 111 6.41 5.85 14.18
C GLY A 111 6.04 5.98 12.72
N ILE A 112 6.19 4.92 11.95
CA ILE A 112 5.83 4.84 10.54
C ILE A 112 4.63 3.91 10.37
N ARG A 113 3.65 4.35 9.61
CA ARG A 113 2.57 3.50 9.09
C ARG A 113 2.87 3.12 7.66
N PHE A 114 2.81 1.83 7.40
CA PHE A 114 2.79 1.23 6.06
C PHE A 114 1.38 0.76 5.79
N TRP A 115 0.92 0.90 4.56
CA TRP A 115 -0.36 0.35 4.18
C TRP A 115 -0.35 -0.18 2.75
N TYR A 116 -1.16 -1.18 2.55
CA TYR A 116 -1.41 -1.78 1.25
C TYR A 116 -2.90 -1.85 1.02
N SER A 117 -3.35 -1.37 -0.12
CA SER A 117 -4.71 -1.56 -0.59
C SER A 117 -4.69 -2.39 -1.87
N PHE A 118 -5.72 -3.21 -2.03
CA PHE A 118 -5.90 -4.04 -3.21
C PHE A 118 -7.37 -4.11 -3.57
N GLN A 119 -7.66 -4.03 -4.87
CA GLN A 119 -9.00 -4.15 -5.41
C GLN A 119 -8.99 -5.18 -6.53
N THR A 120 -9.87 -6.20 -6.44
CA THR A 120 -10.09 -7.11 -7.55
C THR A 120 -10.96 -6.45 -8.62
N PRO A 121 -10.96 -6.94 -9.88
CA PRO A 121 -11.86 -6.44 -10.93
C PRO A 121 -13.33 -6.42 -10.50
N GLU A 122 -13.78 -7.47 -9.80
CA GLU A 122 -15.15 -7.60 -9.32
C GLU A 122 -15.50 -6.54 -8.27
N LEU A 123 -14.57 -6.26 -7.33
CA LEU A 123 -14.74 -5.19 -6.34
C LEU A 123 -14.72 -3.81 -7.01
N GLY A 124 -13.88 -3.63 -8.03
CA GLY A 124 -13.83 -2.41 -8.84
C GLY A 124 -15.15 -2.13 -9.56
N GLN A 125 -15.72 -3.14 -10.22
CA GLN A 125 -17.03 -3.03 -10.87
C GLN A 125 -18.15 -2.70 -9.87
N LEU A 126 -18.14 -3.32 -8.70
CA LEU A 126 -19.10 -3.01 -7.64
C LEU A 126 -18.96 -1.56 -7.14
N TRP A 127 -17.74 -1.07 -6.99
CA TRP A 127 -17.44 0.30 -6.62
C TRP A 127 -17.92 1.29 -7.70
N ALA A 128 -17.62 1.02 -8.98
CA ALA A 128 -18.06 1.84 -10.12
C ALA A 128 -19.58 1.93 -10.18
N LYS A 129 -20.25 0.79 -10.09
CA LYS A 129 -21.73 0.74 -10.09
C LYS A 129 -22.34 1.54 -8.95
N GLN A 130 -21.78 1.47 -7.74
CA GLN A 130 -22.27 2.25 -6.61
C GLN A 130 -22.06 3.77 -6.79
N ASN A 131 -21.03 4.18 -7.52
CA ASN A 131 -20.71 5.59 -7.77
C ASN A 131 -21.26 6.10 -9.10
N ASN A 132 -22.10 5.32 -9.80
CA ASN A 132 -22.70 5.66 -11.10
C ASN A 132 -21.64 6.04 -12.16
N LEU A 133 -20.49 5.36 -12.17
CA LEU A 133 -19.46 5.52 -13.20
C LEU A 133 -19.84 4.68 -14.42
N GLU A 134 -19.51 5.18 -15.62
CA GLU A 134 -19.79 4.48 -16.88
C GLU A 134 -18.81 3.33 -17.09
N GLU A 135 -19.24 2.28 -17.80
CA GLU A 135 -18.45 1.06 -18.06
C GLU A 135 -17.15 1.31 -18.85
N GLU A 136 -17.04 2.44 -19.56
CA GLU A 136 -15.86 2.82 -20.33
C GLU A 136 -14.63 3.09 -19.45
N ASP A 137 -14.83 3.31 -18.14
CA ASP A 137 -13.76 3.51 -17.17
C ASP A 137 -13.23 2.20 -16.53
N GLU A 138 -13.70 1.02 -16.97
CA GLU A 138 -13.38 -0.29 -16.36
C GLU A 138 -11.86 -0.61 -16.33
N GLU A 139 -11.08 -0.11 -17.27
CA GLU A 139 -9.63 -0.33 -17.30
C GLU A 139 -8.88 0.30 -16.10
N HIS A 140 -9.53 1.20 -15.37
CA HIS A 140 -8.93 1.92 -14.24
C HIS A 140 -9.20 1.26 -12.88
N PHE A 141 -9.98 0.18 -12.81
CA PHE A 141 -10.43 -0.41 -11.54
C PHE A 141 -9.55 -1.53 -10.98
N ILE A 142 -8.49 -1.91 -11.67
CA ILE A 142 -7.51 -2.86 -11.13
C ILE A 142 -6.34 -2.06 -10.62
N SER A 143 -6.28 -1.80 -9.33
CA SER A 143 -5.07 -1.21 -8.78
C SER A 143 -4.81 -1.72 -7.37
N ASP A 144 -3.57 -2.03 -7.15
CA ASP A 144 -3.03 -2.07 -5.80
C ASP A 144 -2.33 -0.73 -5.50
N ARG A 145 -2.08 -0.48 -4.26
CA ARG A 145 -1.25 0.64 -3.81
C ARG A 145 -0.57 0.26 -2.51
N LEU A 146 0.75 0.32 -2.50
CA LEU A 146 1.56 0.26 -1.30
C LEU A 146 2.14 1.63 -1.01
N SER A 147 1.98 2.11 0.22
CA SER A 147 2.51 3.41 0.64
C SER A 147 2.93 3.40 2.10
N PHE A 148 3.63 4.46 2.52
CA PHE A 148 4.01 4.67 3.91
C PHE A 148 4.17 6.15 4.25
N TYR A 149 3.94 6.47 5.53
CA TYR A 149 4.08 7.83 6.07
C TYR A 149 4.40 7.81 7.57
N LYS A 150 4.95 8.92 8.07
CA LYS A 150 5.19 9.11 9.50
C LYS A 150 3.89 9.38 10.22
N LEU A 151 3.65 8.65 11.32
CA LEU A 151 2.51 8.89 12.20
C LEU A 151 2.64 10.23 12.93
N ARG A 152 1.61 11.07 12.82
CA ARG A 152 1.52 12.35 13.51
C ARG A 152 0.17 12.47 14.23
N PRO A 153 0.14 13.06 15.43
CA PRO A 153 -1.12 13.26 16.17
C PRO A 153 -2.14 14.04 15.33
N GLY A 154 -3.35 13.48 15.21
CA GLY A 154 -4.45 14.11 14.46
C GLY A 154 -4.41 13.94 12.94
N GLU A 155 -3.36 13.34 12.38
CA GLU A 155 -3.24 13.07 10.95
C GLU A 155 -3.53 11.60 10.64
N ASN A 156 -4.63 11.31 9.97
CA ASN A 156 -4.96 9.98 9.44
C ASN A 156 -5.14 10.07 7.93
N VAL A 157 -4.35 9.29 7.18
CA VAL A 157 -4.44 9.20 5.72
C VAL A 157 -5.34 8.04 5.32
N ILE A 158 -5.23 6.90 5.98
CA ILE A 158 -5.95 5.68 5.67
C ILE A 158 -6.59 5.08 6.92
N SER A 159 -7.75 4.47 6.76
CA SER A 159 -8.50 3.78 7.81
C SER A 159 -8.91 2.37 7.35
N THR A 160 -9.02 1.44 8.29
CA THR A 160 -9.63 0.12 8.06
C THR A 160 -11.14 0.14 8.23
N ASN A 161 -11.75 1.33 8.39
CA ASN A 161 -13.20 1.47 8.53
C ASN A 161 -13.92 0.97 7.29
N GLU A 162 -14.74 -0.05 7.44
CA GLU A 162 -15.45 -0.71 6.35
C GLU A 162 -16.48 0.17 5.65
N SER A 163 -17.12 1.09 6.37
CA SER A 163 -18.09 2.01 5.76
C SER A 163 -17.45 2.90 4.70
N GLU A 164 -16.15 3.16 4.81
CA GLU A 164 -15.38 3.99 3.90
C GLU A 164 -14.67 3.17 2.81
N ASN A 165 -14.28 1.93 3.12
CA ASN A 165 -13.33 1.16 2.31
C ASN A 165 -13.80 -0.27 1.95
N LYS A 166 -15.11 -0.51 1.91
CA LYS A 166 -15.67 -1.87 1.70
C LYS A 166 -15.31 -2.52 0.36
N PHE A 167 -14.85 -1.76 -0.63
CA PHE A 167 -14.44 -2.26 -1.95
C PHE A 167 -12.93 -2.43 -2.08
N TRP A 168 -12.18 -2.21 -1.01
CA TRP A 168 -10.73 -2.31 -0.98
C TRP A 168 -10.29 -3.23 0.15
N ALA A 169 -9.46 -4.21 -0.18
CA ALA A 169 -8.74 -4.95 0.84
C ALA A 169 -7.61 -4.07 1.38
N ILE A 170 -7.62 -3.76 2.67
CA ILE A 170 -6.65 -2.86 3.31
C ILE A 170 -5.89 -3.60 4.40
N LEU A 171 -4.57 -3.51 4.35
CA LEU A 171 -3.62 -3.98 5.36
C LEU A 171 -2.79 -2.81 5.86
N LEU A 172 -2.77 -2.60 7.16
CA LEU A 172 -1.93 -1.60 7.83
C LEU A 172 -0.87 -2.27 8.69
N THR A 173 0.31 -1.69 8.74
CA THR A 173 1.38 -2.10 9.65
C THR A 173 2.03 -0.87 10.27
N ASP A 174 2.03 -0.80 11.59
CA ASP A 174 2.67 0.27 12.37
C ASP A 174 3.94 -0.26 13.06
N ILE A 175 5.04 0.50 12.96
CA ILE A 175 6.32 0.20 13.60
C ILE A 175 6.81 1.34 14.49
#